data_57c24090bcab1dba545327f4386c5c06
#
_entry.id   57c24090bcab1dba545327f4386c5c06
#
_cell.length_a   1.000
_cell.length_b   1.000
_cell.length_c   1.000
_cell.angle_alpha   90.00
_cell.angle_beta   90.00
_cell.angle_gamma   90.00
#
_symmetry.space_group_name_H-M   'P 1'
#
loop_
_entity.id
_entity.type
_entity.pdbx_description
1 polymer ?
#
loop_
_entity_poly.entity_id
_entity_poly.type
_entity_poly.pdbx_seq_one_letter_code
_entity_poly.pdbx_strand_id
1 'polypeptide(L)'
;MSKIALVDDDRNILTSVSMTLEAEGFEVETYNDGQAALDAFNKKLPDMAVFDIKMPRMDGMDLLQRVRQKSAMPVIFLTSKDDEID
;
A
#
# COMPACT_ATOMS: atom_id res chain seq x y z
N MET A 1 11.70 -6.01 -13.28
CA MET A 1 10.78 -6.55 -12.30
C MET A 1 9.80 -5.51 -11.83
N SER A 2 8.57 -5.93 -11.61
CA SER A 2 7.57 -4.99 -11.14
C SER A 2 7.79 -4.66 -9.67
N LYS A 3 7.64 -3.39 -9.35
CA LYS A 3 7.78 -2.90 -7.98
C LYS A 3 6.40 -2.65 -7.41
N ILE A 4 6.13 -3.22 -6.25
CA ILE A 4 4.87 -3.08 -5.53
C ILE A 4 5.14 -2.32 -4.24
N ALA A 5 4.34 -1.28 -3.98
CA ALA A 5 4.35 -0.60 -2.70
C ALA A 5 3.26 -1.21 -1.82
N LEU A 6 3.62 -1.59 -0.61
CA LEU A 6 2.69 -2.15 0.34
C LEU A 6 2.57 -1.20 1.53
N VAL A 7 1.36 -0.72 1.80
CA VAL A 7 1.13 0.29 2.83
C VAL A 7 0.14 -0.25 3.85
N ASP A 8 0.58 -0.42 5.09
CA ASP A 8 -0.24 -0.96 6.16
C ASP A 8 0.42 -0.58 7.48
N ASP A 9 -0.35 -0.16 8.46
CA ASP A 9 0.21 0.22 9.76
C ASP A 9 0.53 -1.00 10.62
N ASP A 10 0.12 -2.20 10.22
CA ASP A 10 0.43 -3.43 10.94
C ASP A 10 1.71 -4.04 10.36
N ARG A 11 2.78 -4.02 11.15
CA ARG A 11 4.08 -4.51 10.69
C ARG A 11 4.08 -6.00 10.38
N ASN A 12 3.24 -6.77 11.08
CA ASN A 12 3.13 -8.20 10.79
C ASN A 12 2.54 -8.45 9.40
N ILE A 13 1.56 -7.64 9.02
CA ILE A 13 1.00 -7.72 7.67
C ILE A 13 2.05 -7.33 6.64
N LEU A 14 2.79 -6.24 6.90
CA LEU A 14 3.83 -5.83 5.96
C LEU A 14 4.84 -6.95 5.75
N THR A 15 5.28 -7.59 6.84
CA THR A 15 6.26 -8.66 6.73
C THR A 15 5.73 -9.86 5.96
N SER A 16 4.54 -10.34 6.34
CA SER A 16 4.04 -11.59 5.75
C SER A 16 3.64 -11.39 4.29
N VAL A 17 2.99 -10.29 3.96
CA VAL A 17 2.55 -10.06 2.59
C VAL A 17 3.73 -9.74 1.69
N SER A 18 4.71 -8.97 2.17
CA SER A 18 5.89 -8.68 1.35
C SER A 18 6.67 -9.95 1.05
N MET A 19 6.79 -10.85 2.02
CA MET A 19 7.48 -12.12 1.78
C MET A 19 6.76 -12.94 0.71
N THR A 20 5.45 -12.98 0.76
CA THR A 20 4.66 -13.71 -0.22
C THR A 20 4.86 -13.12 -1.63
N LEU A 21 4.80 -11.81 -1.73
CA LEU A 21 4.96 -11.15 -3.03
C LEU A 21 6.38 -11.30 -3.56
N GLU A 22 7.37 -11.21 -2.68
CA GLU A 22 8.76 -11.39 -3.10
C GLU A 22 9.01 -12.81 -3.59
N ALA A 23 8.36 -13.78 -2.96
CA ALA A 23 8.48 -15.18 -3.41
C ALA A 23 7.94 -15.37 -4.82
N GLU A 24 7.01 -14.50 -5.25
CA GLU A 24 6.45 -14.54 -6.59
C GLU A 24 7.29 -13.74 -7.60
N GLY A 25 8.38 -13.16 -7.16
CA GLY A 25 9.28 -12.45 -8.06
C GLY A 25 9.10 -10.95 -8.10
N PHE A 26 8.24 -10.38 -7.26
CA PHE A 26 8.06 -8.94 -7.22
C PHE A 26 9.08 -8.27 -6.30
N GLU A 27 9.40 -7.03 -6.62
CA GLU A 27 10.18 -6.19 -5.72
C GLU A 27 9.18 -5.41 -4.87
N VAL A 28 9.33 -5.45 -3.53
CA VAL A 28 8.35 -4.86 -2.63
C VAL A 28 9.00 -3.82 -1.76
N GLU A 29 8.36 -2.65 -1.67
CA GLU A 29 8.72 -1.62 -0.70
C GLU A 29 7.56 -1.46 0.26
N THR A 30 7.85 -1.38 1.55
CA THR A 30 6.82 -1.30 2.58
C THR A 30 6.82 0.06 3.25
N TYR A 31 5.63 0.52 3.61
CA TYR A 31 5.43 1.79 4.32
C TYR A 31 4.41 1.53 5.41
N ASN A 32 4.67 2.04 6.60
CA ASN A 32 3.77 1.76 7.73
C ASN A 32 2.79 2.90 8.02
N ASP A 33 2.74 3.90 7.16
CA ASP A 33 1.68 4.91 7.22
C ASP A 33 1.53 5.59 5.85
N GLY A 34 0.41 6.30 5.70
CA GLY A 34 0.09 6.91 4.41
C GLY A 34 1.02 8.04 4.02
N GLN A 35 1.48 8.84 5.00
CA GLN A 35 2.34 9.96 4.68
C GLN A 35 3.70 9.50 4.17
N ALA A 36 4.25 8.46 4.78
CA ALA A 36 5.52 7.89 4.33
C ALA A 36 5.41 7.40 2.89
N ALA A 37 4.30 6.73 2.58
CA ALA A 37 4.06 6.24 1.23
C ALA A 37 3.95 7.41 0.25
N LEU A 38 3.17 8.42 0.61
CA LEU A 38 2.97 9.57 -0.27
C LEU A 38 4.28 10.29 -0.56
N ASP A 39 5.10 10.48 0.47
CA ASP A 39 6.40 11.12 0.30
C ASP A 39 7.27 10.33 -0.69
N ALA A 40 7.27 9.01 -0.55
CA ALA A 40 8.03 8.15 -1.46
C ALA A 40 7.50 8.23 -2.88
N PHE A 41 6.16 8.24 -3.05
CA PHE A 41 5.53 8.29 -4.37
C PHE A 41 5.78 9.64 -5.06
N ASN A 42 5.96 10.70 -4.29
CA ASN A 42 6.30 11.99 -4.87
C ASN A 42 7.70 12.00 -5.48
N LYS A 43 8.55 11.08 -5.04
CA LYS A 43 9.89 10.93 -5.62
C LYS A 43 9.89 9.96 -6.77
N LYS A 44 9.24 8.83 -6.61
CA LYS A 44 9.17 7.82 -7.66
C LYS A 44 7.97 6.91 -7.41
N LEU A 45 7.14 6.76 -8.42
CA LEU A 45 5.97 5.89 -8.32
C LEU A 45 6.36 4.43 -8.51
N PRO A 46 5.73 3.53 -7.75
CA PRO A 46 5.87 2.09 -8.04
C PRO A 46 5.00 1.72 -9.24
N ASP A 47 5.09 0.46 -9.64
CA ASP A 47 4.26 -0.05 -10.73
C ASP A 47 2.82 -0.27 -10.27
N MET A 48 2.64 -0.68 -9.01
CA MET A 48 1.33 -0.80 -8.40
C MET A 48 1.47 -0.69 -6.89
N ALA A 49 0.34 -0.57 -6.21
CA ALA A 49 0.34 -0.44 -4.77
C ALA A 49 -0.77 -1.24 -4.14
N VAL A 50 -0.54 -1.67 -2.91
CA VAL A 50 -1.55 -2.33 -2.07
C VAL A 50 -1.67 -1.52 -0.80
N PHE A 51 -2.85 -0.99 -0.54
CA PHE A 51 -3.11 -0.14 0.63
C PHE A 51 -4.06 -0.84 1.57
N ASP A 52 -3.75 -0.79 2.86
CA ASP A 52 -4.73 -1.09 3.89
C ASP A 52 -5.72 0.08 3.94
N ILE A 53 -7.00 -0.22 4.17
CA ILE A 53 -8.01 0.82 4.24
C ILE A 53 -7.93 1.57 5.57
N LYS A 54 -7.86 0.84 6.68
CA LYS A 54 -7.92 1.44 8.00
C LYS A 54 -6.53 1.73 8.54
N MET A 55 -6.13 2.98 8.43
CA MET A 55 -4.87 3.43 9.01
C MET A 55 -5.13 4.75 9.73
N PRO A 56 -4.37 5.03 10.80
CA PRO A 56 -4.56 6.31 11.50
C PRO A 56 -4.11 7.48 10.64
N ARG A 57 -4.68 8.62 10.87
CA ARG A 57 -4.37 9.90 10.23
C ARG A 57 -4.74 9.94 8.76
N MET A 58 -4.08 9.20 7.93
CA MET A 58 -4.39 9.13 6.49
C MET A 58 -4.72 7.67 6.18
N ASP A 59 -6.00 7.38 5.95
CA ASP A 59 -6.40 6.01 5.64
C ASP A 59 -6.15 5.69 4.16
N GLY A 60 -6.45 4.45 3.77
CA GLY A 60 -6.16 4.02 2.41
C GLY A 60 -6.94 4.77 1.35
N MET A 61 -8.18 5.17 1.67
CA MET A 61 -8.99 5.92 0.71
C MET A 61 -8.45 7.33 0.54
N ASP A 62 -8.02 7.98 1.64
CA ASP A 62 -7.40 9.29 1.56
C ASP A 62 -6.12 9.23 0.74
N LEU A 63 -5.31 8.21 0.98
CA LEU A 63 -4.07 8.04 0.25
C LEU A 63 -4.35 7.86 -1.25
N LEU A 64 -5.37 7.06 -1.58
CA LEU A 64 -5.73 6.86 -2.97
C LEU A 64 -6.12 8.17 -3.64
N GLN A 65 -6.93 8.99 -2.97
CA GLN A 65 -7.33 10.26 -3.55
C GLN A 65 -6.14 11.15 -3.86
N ARG A 66 -5.16 11.18 -2.96
CA ARG A 66 -3.96 11.99 -3.17
C ARG A 66 -3.12 11.45 -4.31
N VAL A 67 -3.00 10.13 -4.40
CA VAL A 67 -2.25 9.50 -5.48
C VAL A 67 -2.93 9.76 -6.83
N ARG A 68 -4.26 9.70 -6.87
CA ARG A 68 -5.02 9.89 -8.10
C ARG A 68 -4.92 11.30 -8.66
N GLN A 69 -4.48 12.26 -7.88
CA GLN A 69 -4.23 13.60 -8.39
C GLN A 69 -3.04 13.62 -9.34
N LYS A 70 -2.17 12.62 -9.26
CA LYS A 70 -0.93 12.60 -10.04
C LYS A 70 -0.76 11.37 -10.91
N SER A 71 -1.48 10.30 -10.62
CA SER A 71 -1.20 9.03 -11.29
C SER A 71 -2.43 8.14 -11.31
N ALA A 72 -2.53 7.34 -12.37
CA ALA A 72 -3.55 6.31 -12.49
C ALA A 72 -2.98 4.92 -12.22
N MET A 73 -1.88 4.83 -11.48
CA MET A 73 -1.29 3.52 -11.21
C MET A 73 -2.29 2.60 -10.53
N PRO A 74 -2.21 1.29 -10.80
CA PRO A 74 -3.14 0.34 -10.17
C PRO A 74 -2.97 0.32 -8.65
N VAL A 75 -4.08 0.33 -7.94
CA VAL A 75 -4.12 0.24 -6.48
C VAL A 75 -5.12 -0.83 -6.10
N ILE A 76 -4.71 -1.71 -5.21
CA ILE A 76 -5.56 -2.75 -4.64
C ILE A 76 -5.66 -2.48 -3.16
N PHE A 77 -6.85 -2.66 -2.60
CA PHE A 77 -7.04 -2.52 -1.17
C PHE A 77 -6.94 -3.86 -0.49
N LEU A 78 -6.29 -3.86 0.67
CA LEU A 78 -6.18 -5.03 1.52
C LEU A 78 -7.13 -4.82 2.69
N THR A 79 -8.19 -5.62 2.76
CA THR A 79 -9.15 -5.49 3.85
C THR A 79 -8.83 -6.50 4.93
N SER A 80 -8.95 -6.07 6.18
CA SER A 80 -8.79 -6.97 7.31
C SER A 80 -10.11 -7.67 7.59
N LYS A 81 -10.08 -8.68 8.45
CA LYS A 81 -11.30 -9.35 8.86
C LYS A 81 -12.28 -8.39 9.52
N ASP A 82 -11.76 -7.39 10.20
CA ASP A 82 -12.59 -6.43 10.90
C ASP A 82 -13.37 -5.54 9.97
N ASP A 83 -12.97 -5.50 8.71
CA ASP A 83 -13.65 -4.68 7.69
C ASP A 83 -14.79 -5.43 7.03
N GLU A 84 -14.95 -6.69 7.32
CA GLU A 84 -16.02 -7.47 6.73
C GLU A 84 -17.37 -7.00 7.23
N ILE A 85 -18.30 -6.95 6.31
CA ILE A 85 -19.65 -6.50 6.64
C ILE A 85 -20.53 -7.73 6.70
N ASP A 86 -21.29 -7.80 7.74
CA ASP A 86 -22.24 -8.87 7.89
C ASP A 86 -23.42 -8.71 7.00
#